data_dda6fbae5f745122b09ecc277bf3f68d
#
_entry.id   dda6fbae5f745122b09ecc277bf3f68d
#
_cell.length_a   1.000
_cell.length_b   1.000
_cell.length_c   1.000
_cell.angle_alpha   90.00
_cell.angle_beta   90.00
_cell.angle_gamma   90.00
#
_symmetry.space_group_name_H-M   'P 1'
#
loop_
_entity.id
_entity.type
_entity.pdbx_description
1 polymer ?
#
loop_
_entity_poly.entity_id
_entity_poly.type
_entity_poly.pdbx_seq_one_letter_code
_entity_poly.pdbx_strand_id
1 'polypeptide(L)'
;MNLQQLTYFHKIAERKNYTKASQELSVSQSNLSHSMSKLEEELGVPLFVKNGRNIEVTVHGKKFDEHVALILRELELAQSEAQEAADPTKGIIRLAVSHTLHYHFLPNLMRRYKEIPEYRKIQFQILDMEATGIGLAKIEAGEVDLWFGAKIDRPGFQYFDVMSEELMAVVPVSHPLAQKENITLEELCREPLVTYNSQCGTRCDLENFFREYGVRPRQIIEAQNEKMIASMVAAGIGVSIMPWIQEVNVYHVVSVPLEHHRLKRSLYMFWRQEEFRLPVVERFRKFVVNTIKNEREQK
;
A
#
# COMPACT_ATOMS: atom_id res chain seq x y z
N MET A 1 22.44 -15.50 -21.61
CA MET A 1 21.66 -14.86 -20.54
C MET A 1 22.42 -14.91 -19.22
N ASN A 2 22.46 -13.80 -18.46
CA ASN A 2 23.09 -13.74 -17.15
C ASN A 2 22.27 -12.87 -16.18
N LEU A 3 22.60 -12.93 -14.89
CA LEU A 3 21.87 -12.27 -13.83
C LEU A 3 21.82 -10.74 -14.00
N GLN A 4 22.89 -10.13 -14.47
CA GLN A 4 22.94 -8.70 -14.74
C GLN A 4 21.95 -8.29 -15.84
N GLN A 5 21.82 -9.10 -16.90
CA GLN A 5 20.82 -8.86 -17.95
C GLN A 5 19.39 -8.98 -17.39
N LEU A 6 19.12 -9.92 -16.51
CA LEU A 6 17.81 -10.05 -15.86
C LEU A 6 17.51 -8.84 -14.98
N THR A 7 18.47 -8.37 -14.18
CA THR A 7 18.34 -7.15 -13.37
C THR A 7 18.06 -5.92 -14.23
N TYR A 8 18.79 -5.77 -15.32
CA TYR A 8 18.60 -4.66 -16.27
C TYR A 8 17.22 -4.71 -16.91
N PHE A 9 16.82 -5.88 -17.38
CA PHE A 9 15.51 -6.11 -17.99
C PHE A 9 14.38 -5.73 -17.01
N HIS A 10 14.39 -6.28 -15.81
CA HIS A 10 13.37 -6.02 -14.78
C HIS A 10 13.26 -4.52 -14.45
N LYS A 11 14.41 -3.84 -14.27
CA LYS A 11 14.42 -2.40 -14.00
C LYS A 11 13.87 -1.56 -15.17
N ILE A 12 14.15 -1.94 -16.40
CA ILE A 12 13.61 -1.26 -17.58
C ILE A 12 12.10 -1.51 -17.70
N ALA A 13 11.64 -2.74 -17.43
CA ALA A 13 10.22 -3.11 -17.43
C ALA A 13 9.42 -2.30 -16.39
N GLU A 14 9.99 -2.13 -15.19
CA GLU A 14 9.43 -1.32 -14.10
C GLU A 14 9.30 0.17 -14.50
N ARG A 15 10.37 0.75 -15.01
CA ARG A 15 10.45 2.19 -15.32
C ARG A 15 9.87 2.57 -16.67
N LYS A 16 9.73 1.62 -17.59
CA LYS A 16 9.32 1.83 -18.98
C LYS A 16 10.12 2.95 -19.66
N ASN A 17 11.38 3.13 -19.23
CA ASN A 17 12.25 4.21 -19.66
C ASN A 17 13.73 3.85 -19.47
N TYR A 18 14.49 3.74 -20.57
CA TYR A 18 15.91 3.38 -20.52
C TYR A 18 16.76 4.40 -19.77
N THR A 19 16.47 5.69 -19.92
CA THR A 19 17.26 6.75 -19.26
C THR A 19 17.08 6.71 -17.74
N LYS A 20 15.84 6.57 -17.27
CA LYS A 20 15.59 6.44 -15.83
C LYS A 20 16.20 5.16 -15.25
N ALA A 21 16.03 4.03 -15.94
CA ALA A 21 16.62 2.77 -15.52
C ALA A 21 18.15 2.84 -15.47
N SER A 22 18.79 3.49 -16.46
CA SER A 22 20.26 3.64 -16.51
C SER A 22 20.79 4.49 -15.35
N GLN A 23 20.08 5.55 -14.99
CA GLN A 23 20.43 6.39 -13.83
C GLN A 23 20.35 5.61 -12.53
N GLU A 24 19.25 4.85 -12.30
CA GLU A 24 19.08 4.04 -11.09
C GLU A 24 20.09 2.90 -11.00
N LEU A 25 20.46 2.31 -12.12
CA LEU A 25 21.46 1.23 -12.18
C LEU A 25 22.91 1.72 -12.25
N SER A 26 23.12 3.05 -12.34
CA SER A 26 24.45 3.67 -12.46
C SER A 26 25.24 3.14 -13.67
N VAL A 27 24.56 2.94 -14.80
CA VAL A 27 25.16 2.47 -16.07
C VAL A 27 24.79 3.39 -17.22
N SER A 28 25.52 3.31 -18.35
CA SER A 28 25.16 4.08 -19.55
C SER A 28 23.91 3.50 -20.23
N GLN A 29 23.07 4.37 -20.80
CA GLN A 29 21.90 3.93 -21.57
C GLN A 29 22.29 3.05 -22.77
N SER A 30 23.43 3.30 -23.40
CA SER A 30 23.95 2.47 -24.50
C SER A 30 24.27 1.05 -24.04
N ASN A 31 24.86 0.89 -22.86
CA ASN A 31 25.13 -0.42 -22.27
C ASN A 31 23.83 -1.19 -21.98
N LEU A 32 22.83 -0.53 -21.39
CA LEU A 32 21.51 -1.12 -21.17
C LEU A 32 20.86 -1.57 -22.48
N SER A 33 20.83 -0.70 -23.49
CA SER A 33 20.24 -1.01 -24.79
C SER A 33 20.94 -2.19 -25.48
N HIS A 34 22.27 -2.22 -25.46
CA HIS A 34 23.04 -3.32 -26.03
C HIS A 34 22.78 -4.63 -25.26
N SER A 35 22.72 -4.57 -23.93
CA SER A 35 22.44 -5.73 -23.09
C SER A 35 21.05 -6.32 -23.37
N MET A 36 20.05 -5.46 -23.58
CA MET A 36 18.70 -5.91 -23.91
C MET A 36 18.62 -6.50 -25.31
N SER A 37 19.26 -5.90 -26.31
CA SER A 37 19.30 -6.47 -27.66
C SER A 37 19.92 -7.88 -27.68
N LYS A 38 20.99 -8.11 -26.91
CA LYS A 38 21.57 -9.45 -26.76
C LYS A 38 20.63 -10.43 -26.08
N LEU A 39 19.88 -9.98 -25.06
CA LEU A 39 18.90 -10.82 -24.35
C LEU A 39 17.76 -11.20 -25.27
N GLU A 40 17.22 -10.24 -26.04
CA GLU A 40 16.15 -10.49 -27.02
C GLU A 40 16.60 -11.40 -28.15
N GLU A 41 17.82 -11.24 -28.64
CA GLU A 41 18.44 -12.12 -29.66
C GLU A 41 18.57 -13.56 -29.16
N GLU A 42 19.04 -13.75 -27.91
CA GLU A 42 19.16 -15.07 -27.29
C GLU A 42 17.79 -15.75 -27.06
N LEU A 43 16.77 -14.96 -26.67
CA LEU A 43 15.41 -15.48 -26.44
C LEU A 43 14.61 -15.65 -27.73
N GLY A 44 15.04 -15.02 -28.83
CA GLY A 44 14.36 -15.07 -30.14
C GLY A 44 13.06 -14.29 -30.20
N VAL A 45 12.73 -13.48 -29.18
CA VAL A 45 11.50 -12.68 -29.11
C VAL A 45 11.79 -11.28 -28.57
N PRO A 46 11.09 -10.23 -29.06
CA PRO A 46 11.21 -8.89 -28.50
C PRO A 46 10.52 -8.83 -27.13
N LEU A 47 11.23 -8.26 -26.15
CA LEU A 47 10.70 -8.01 -24.81
C LEU A 47 10.13 -6.59 -24.70
N PHE A 48 10.63 -5.66 -25.51
CA PHE A 48 10.21 -4.27 -25.55
C PHE A 48 9.80 -3.83 -26.97
N VAL A 49 8.85 -2.92 -27.03
CA VAL A 49 8.47 -2.21 -28.26
C VAL A 49 8.53 -0.71 -28.05
N LYS A 50 8.90 0.03 -29.10
CA LYS A 50 8.87 1.50 -29.06
C LYS A 50 7.43 1.99 -29.23
N ASN A 51 7.01 2.88 -28.33
CA ASN A 51 5.75 3.61 -28.45
C ASN A 51 6.08 5.12 -28.40
N GLY A 52 6.30 5.73 -29.55
CA GLY A 52 6.75 7.12 -29.67
C GLY A 52 8.11 7.35 -28.99
N ARG A 53 8.14 8.21 -27.97
CA ARG A 53 9.35 8.48 -27.16
C ARG A 53 9.54 7.51 -25.98
N ASN A 54 8.54 6.69 -25.71
CA ASN A 54 8.54 5.72 -24.60
C ASN A 54 8.74 4.31 -25.14
N ILE A 55 8.92 3.38 -24.20
CA ILE A 55 8.95 1.94 -24.45
C ILE A 55 7.81 1.27 -23.72
N GLU A 56 7.29 0.20 -24.30
CA GLU A 56 6.31 -0.68 -23.66
C GLU A 56 6.86 -2.10 -23.60
N VAL A 57 6.45 -2.81 -22.54
CA VAL A 57 6.80 -4.21 -22.37
C VAL A 57 5.83 -5.05 -23.20
N THR A 58 6.35 -5.94 -24.05
CA THR A 58 5.54 -6.83 -24.88
C THR A 58 4.77 -7.85 -24.03
N VAL A 59 3.84 -8.58 -24.62
CA VAL A 59 3.17 -9.70 -23.94
C VAL A 59 4.19 -10.77 -23.49
N HIS A 60 5.19 -11.06 -24.33
CA HIS A 60 6.29 -11.98 -23.97
C HIS A 60 7.16 -11.39 -22.86
N GLY A 61 7.47 -10.09 -22.94
CA GLY A 61 8.22 -9.38 -21.92
C GLY A 61 7.52 -9.40 -20.55
N LYS A 62 6.21 -9.21 -20.50
CA LYS A 62 5.44 -9.28 -19.23
C LYS A 62 5.53 -10.67 -18.59
N LYS A 63 5.30 -11.74 -19.36
CA LYS A 63 5.44 -13.10 -18.85
C LYS A 63 6.87 -13.42 -18.40
N PHE A 64 7.85 -12.94 -19.16
CA PHE A 64 9.25 -13.11 -18.80
C PHE A 64 9.59 -12.35 -17.53
N ASP A 65 9.04 -11.13 -17.34
CA ASP A 65 9.25 -10.33 -16.13
C ASP A 65 8.70 -11.00 -14.85
N GLU A 66 7.55 -11.67 -14.95
CA GLU A 66 7.00 -12.46 -13.84
C GLU A 66 8.00 -13.51 -13.35
N HIS A 67 8.66 -14.21 -14.25
CA HIS A 67 9.69 -15.20 -13.90
C HIS A 67 10.98 -14.55 -13.42
N VAL A 68 11.41 -13.45 -14.05
CA VAL A 68 12.63 -12.73 -13.67
C VAL A 68 12.49 -12.16 -12.26
N ALA A 69 11.34 -11.58 -11.92
CA ALA A 69 11.07 -11.09 -10.57
C ALA A 69 11.23 -12.20 -9.51
N LEU A 70 10.73 -13.41 -9.79
CA LEU A 70 10.90 -14.56 -8.89
C LEU A 70 12.36 -14.98 -8.75
N ILE A 71 13.12 -15.04 -9.85
CA ILE A 71 14.55 -15.39 -9.82
C ILE A 71 15.34 -14.36 -8.99
N LEU A 72 15.11 -13.08 -9.21
CA LEU A 72 15.79 -12.02 -8.48
C LEU A 72 15.42 -12.05 -7.00
N ARG A 73 14.16 -12.35 -6.69
CA ARG A 73 13.68 -12.52 -5.31
C ARG A 73 14.35 -13.69 -4.61
N GLU A 74 14.43 -14.85 -5.27
CA GLU A 74 15.08 -16.04 -4.70
C GLU A 74 16.57 -15.81 -4.43
N LEU A 75 17.24 -15.04 -5.31
CA LEU A 75 18.62 -14.65 -5.07
C LEU A 75 18.76 -13.74 -3.84
N GLU A 76 17.85 -12.78 -3.66
CA GLU A 76 17.82 -11.93 -2.46
C GLU A 76 17.59 -12.74 -1.19
N LEU A 77 16.71 -13.76 -1.25
CA LEU A 77 16.48 -14.70 -0.15
C LEU A 77 17.78 -15.41 0.24
N ALA A 78 18.43 -16.03 -0.73
CA ALA A 78 19.67 -16.76 -0.50
C ALA A 78 20.79 -15.86 0.07
N GLN A 79 20.90 -14.62 -0.45
CA GLN A 79 21.86 -13.64 0.07
C GLN A 79 21.54 -13.21 1.50
N SER A 80 20.25 -12.97 1.80
CA SER A 80 19.82 -12.56 3.15
C SER A 80 20.02 -13.70 4.16
N GLU A 81 19.70 -14.93 3.80
CA GLU A 81 19.96 -16.10 4.66
C GLU A 81 21.45 -16.27 4.98
N ALA A 82 22.30 -16.12 3.97
CA ALA A 82 23.74 -16.16 4.17
C ALA A 82 24.24 -15.01 5.06
N GLN A 83 23.69 -13.80 4.88
CA GLN A 83 24.04 -12.64 5.70
C GLN A 83 23.49 -12.75 7.13
N GLU A 84 22.29 -13.29 7.33
CA GLU A 84 21.72 -13.53 8.66
C GLU A 84 22.44 -14.65 9.41
N ALA A 85 22.98 -15.63 8.71
CA ALA A 85 23.87 -16.62 9.32
C ALA A 85 25.15 -15.96 9.87
N ALA A 86 25.61 -14.89 9.24
CA ALA A 86 26.75 -14.09 9.68
C ALA A 86 26.38 -13.04 10.75
N ASP A 87 25.20 -12.38 10.63
CA ASP A 87 24.72 -11.37 11.58
C ASP A 87 23.18 -11.27 11.55
N PRO A 88 22.47 -12.05 12.37
CA PRO A 88 21.00 -12.09 12.40
C PRO A 88 20.36 -10.77 12.89
N THR A 89 21.17 -9.79 13.31
CA THR A 89 20.67 -8.47 13.76
C THR A 89 20.52 -7.47 12.62
N LYS A 90 20.87 -7.82 11.39
CA LYS A 90 20.79 -6.98 10.20
C LYS A 90 19.69 -7.47 9.24
N GLY A 91 19.31 -6.62 8.32
CA GLY A 91 18.38 -6.93 7.24
C GLY A 91 17.52 -5.72 6.87
N ILE A 92 16.78 -5.85 5.78
CA ILE A 92 15.86 -4.84 5.27
C ILE A 92 14.46 -5.45 5.22
N ILE A 93 13.48 -4.72 5.74
CA ILE A 93 12.05 -5.07 5.67
C ILE A 93 11.37 -4.03 4.80
N ARG A 94 10.75 -4.46 3.69
CA ARG A 94 10.04 -3.61 2.75
C ARG A 94 8.56 -3.66 3.06
N LEU A 95 8.00 -2.54 3.49
CA LEU A 95 6.61 -2.41 3.89
C LEU A 95 5.87 -1.52 2.91
N ALA A 96 4.68 -1.92 2.48
CA ALA A 96 3.72 -1.01 1.89
C ALA A 96 2.56 -0.77 2.85
N VAL A 97 2.04 0.44 2.89
CA VAL A 97 1.06 0.85 3.89
C VAL A 97 0.02 1.81 3.30
N SER A 98 -1.25 1.64 3.69
CA SER A 98 -2.29 2.61 3.37
C SER A 98 -2.20 3.84 4.28
N HIS A 99 -2.72 4.98 3.77
CA HIS A 99 -2.56 6.30 4.39
C HIS A 99 -2.85 6.36 5.90
N THR A 100 -3.95 5.79 6.38
CA THR A 100 -4.31 5.88 7.80
C THR A 100 -3.34 5.16 8.72
N LEU A 101 -2.76 4.05 8.29
CA LEU A 101 -1.85 3.25 9.10
C LEU A 101 -0.45 3.86 9.24
N HIS A 102 -0.05 4.74 8.32
CA HIS A 102 1.30 5.31 8.38
C HIS A 102 1.46 6.45 9.41
N TYR A 103 0.36 7.04 9.89
CA TYR A 103 0.46 8.16 10.84
C TYR A 103 0.89 7.73 12.24
N HIS A 104 0.27 6.71 12.80
CA HIS A 104 0.52 6.31 14.20
C HIS A 104 0.80 4.81 14.35
N PHE A 105 0.05 3.95 13.67
CA PHE A 105 0.14 2.52 13.85
C PHE A 105 1.52 1.97 13.48
N LEU A 106 1.93 2.14 12.24
CA LEU A 106 3.19 1.59 11.75
C LEU A 106 4.43 2.20 12.44
N PRO A 107 4.54 3.54 12.64
CA PRO A 107 5.65 4.13 13.38
C PRO A 107 5.80 3.60 14.80
N ASN A 108 4.68 3.44 15.54
CA ASN A 108 4.72 2.87 16.88
C ASN A 108 5.18 1.41 16.88
N LEU A 109 4.70 0.62 15.94
CA LEU A 109 5.09 -0.78 15.78
C LEU A 109 6.58 -0.90 15.47
N MET A 110 7.10 -0.09 14.54
CA MET A 110 8.52 -0.04 14.20
C MET A 110 9.40 0.40 15.38
N ARG A 111 8.96 1.42 16.13
CA ARG A 111 9.66 1.88 17.34
C ARG A 111 9.78 0.75 18.35
N ARG A 112 8.67 0.07 18.69
CA ARG A 112 8.64 -1.07 19.63
C ARG A 112 9.53 -2.22 19.16
N TYR A 113 9.55 -2.51 17.86
CA TYR A 113 10.41 -3.54 17.30
C TYR A 113 11.89 -3.19 17.47
N LYS A 114 12.26 -1.92 17.25
CA LYS A 114 13.64 -1.43 17.43
C LYS A 114 14.06 -1.25 18.89
N GLU A 115 13.15 -1.28 19.84
CA GLU A 115 13.46 -1.32 21.28
C GLU A 115 14.10 -2.67 21.69
N ILE A 116 13.85 -3.74 20.93
CA ILE A 116 14.50 -5.01 21.10
C ILE A 116 15.97 -4.87 20.63
N PRO A 117 16.97 -5.10 21.52
CA PRO A 117 18.38 -4.81 21.21
C PRO A 117 18.90 -5.46 19.94
N GLU A 118 18.47 -6.68 19.67
CA GLU A 118 18.88 -7.49 18.52
C GLU A 118 18.36 -6.93 17.18
N TYR A 119 17.28 -6.10 17.21
CA TYR A 119 16.63 -5.62 15.99
C TYR A 119 16.91 -4.14 15.69
N ARG A 120 17.74 -3.46 16.47
CA ARG A 120 18.06 -2.04 16.32
C ARG A 120 18.65 -1.68 14.96
N LYS A 121 19.44 -2.57 14.36
CA LYS A 121 20.14 -2.35 13.09
C LYS A 121 19.29 -2.69 11.87
N ILE A 122 18.12 -3.31 12.07
CA ILE A 122 17.19 -3.63 10.98
C ILE A 122 16.69 -2.34 10.33
N GLN A 123 16.71 -2.32 9.01
CA GLN A 123 16.25 -1.20 8.20
C GLN A 123 14.83 -1.45 7.72
N PHE A 124 14.04 -0.39 7.63
CA PHE A 124 12.71 -0.42 7.03
C PHE A 124 12.71 0.46 5.80
N GLN A 125 12.17 -0.06 4.70
CA GLN A 125 11.81 0.70 3.51
C GLN A 125 10.28 0.75 3.44
N ILE A 126 9.72 1.95 3.41
CA ILE A 126 8.27 2.15 3.47
C ILE A 126 7.81 2.77 2.16
N LEU A 127 6.81 2.15 1.55
CA LEU A 127 6.11 2.63 0.37
C LEU A 127 4.70 3.03 0.79
N ASP A 128 4.38 4.31 0.64
CA ASP A 128 3.03 4.81 0.81
C ASP A 128 2.21 4.47 -0.44
N MET A 129 1.06 3.83 -0.24
CA MET A 129 0.27 3.27 -1.32
C MET A 129 -1.17 3.75 -1.26
N GLU A 130 -1.59 4.45 -2.30
CA GLU A 130 -2.96 4.98 -2.41
C GLU A 130 -3.99 3.88 -2.74
N ALA A 131 -3.59 2.84 -3.46
CA ALA A 131 -4.49 1.80 -3.94
C ALA A 131 -4.08 0.41 -3.44
N THR A 132 -5.01 -0.30 -2.83
CA THR A 132 -4.77 -1.64 -2.25
C THR A 132 -4.34 -2.66 -3.31
N GLY A 133 -4.91 -2.60 -4.52
CA GLY A 133 -4.53 -3.49 -5.62
C GLY A 133 -3.06 -3.34 -6.07
N ILE A 134 -2.51 -2.13 -5.97
CA ILE A 134 -1.09 -1.87 -6.28
C ILE A 134 -0.19 -2.49 -5.21
N GLY A 135 -0.57 -2.42 -3.94
CA GLY A 135 0.18 -3.04 -2.84
C GLY A 135 0.36 -4.55 -3.02
N LEU A 136 -0.71 -5.26 -3.37
CA LEU A 136 -0.65 -6.70 -3.64
C LEU A 136 0.20 -7.03 -4.87
N ALA A 137 0.08 -6.27 -5.95
CA ALA A 137 0.92 -6.45 -7.14
C ALA A 137 2.42 -6.28 -6.81
N LYS A 138 2.76 -5.36 -5.91
CA LYS A 138 4.15 -5.17 -5.47
C LYS A 138 4.67 -6.31 -4.58
N ILE A 139 3.81 -6.94 -3.78
CA ILE A 139 4.18 -8.17 -3.07
C ILE A 139 4.43 -9.31 -4.08
N GLU A 140 3.57 -9.45 -5.09
CA GLU A 140 3.74 -10.45 -6.15
C GLU A 140 5.04 -10.27 -6.93
N ALA A 141 5.41 -9.01 -7.19
CA ALA A 141 6.66 -8.64 -7.83
C ALA A 141 7.90 -8.76 -6.91
N GLY A 142 7.71 -9.07 -5.61
CA GLY A 142 8.81 -9.12 -4.64
C GLY A 142 9.40 -7.77 -4.26
N GLU A 143 8.75 -6.66 -4.62
CA GLU A 143 9.19 -5.31 -4.27
C GLU A 143 8.85 -4.94 -2.82
N VAL A 144 7.84 -5.61 -2.25
CA VAL A 144 7.31 -5.41 -0.89
C VAL A 144 7.19 -6.75 -0.20
N ASP A 145 7.57 -6.80 1.07
CA ASP A 145 7.52 -7.99 1.89
C ASP A 145 6.18 -8.15 2.62
N LEU A 146 5.64 -7.04 3.15
CA LEU A 146 4.37 -7.00 3.87
C LEU A 146 3.57 -5.76 3.44
N TRP A 147 2.27 -5.95 3.26
CA TRP A 147 1.31 -4.89 2.99
C TRP A 147 0.39 -4.66 4.19
N PHE A 148 0.13 -3.40 4.53
CA PHE A 148 -0.84 -3.01 5.55
C PHE A 148 -1.96 -2.17 4.94
N GLY A 149 -3.19 -2.66 4.97
CA GLY A 149 -4.32 -1.94 4.37
C GLY A 149 -5.66 -2.66 4.47
N ALA A 150 -6.62 -2.23 3.65
CA ALA A 150 -7.95 -2.81 3.57
C ALA A 150 -7.90 -4.26 3.04
N LYS A 151 -8.87 -5.08 3.44
CA LYS A 151 -8.95 -6.48 3.01
C LYS A 151 -9.23 -6.58 1.50
N ILE A 152 -8.45 -7.43 0.83
CA ILE A 152 -8.75 -7.94 -0.49
C ILE A 152 -8.63 -9.46 -0.44
N ASP A 153 -9.69 -10.16 -0.84
CA ASP A 153 -9.64 -11.60 -1.01
C ASP A 153 -8.94 -11.91 -2.34
N ARG A 154 -7.70 -12.36 -2.25
CA ARG A 154 -6.89 -12.77 -3.41
C ARG A 154 -6.20 -14.10 -3.13
N PRO A 155 -6.35 -15.12 -4.01
CA PRO A 155 -5.65 -16.38 -3.87
C PRO A 155 -4.15 -16.20 -3.73
N GLY A 156 -3.50 -17.03 -2.92
CA GLY A 156 -2.04 -16.97 -2.69
C GLY A 156 -1.60 -15.95 -1.63
N PHE A 157 -2.54 -15.25 -0.99
CA PHE A 157 -2.23 -14.35 0.12
C PHE A 157 -2.82 -14.85 1.44
N GLN A 158 -2.09 -14.59 2.51
CA GLN A 158 -2.56 -14.70 3.88
C GLN A 158 -2.68 -13.29 4.47
N TYR A 159 -3.52 -13.15 5.48
CA TYR A 159 -3.71 -11.87 6.16
C TYR A 159 -3.96 -12.06 7.65
N PHE A 160 -3.67 -11.01 8.41
CA PHE A 160 -3.93 -10.92 9.82
C PHE A 160 -4.57 -9.57 10.15
N ASP A 161 -5.69 -9.57 10.84
CA ASP A 161 -6.37 -8.35 11.30
C ASP A 161 -5.49 -7.61 12.32
N VAL A 162 -5.08 -6.38 11.99
CA VAL A 162 -4.17 -5.59 12.84
C VAL A 162 -4.88 -4.52 13.64
N MET A 163 -5.94 -3.92 13.10
CA MET A 163 -6.75 -2.94 13.81
C MET A 163 -8.11 -2.73 13.15
N SER A 164 -9.03 -2.19 13.93
CA SER A 164 -10.31 -1.68 13.44
C SER A 164 -10.38 -0.20 13.70
N GLU A 165 -10.89 0.56 12.75
CA GLU A 165 -11.15 1.99 12.87
C GLU A 165 -12.61 2.32 12.59
N GLU A 166 -13.11 3.34 13.25
CA GLU A 166 -14.48 3.84 13.07
C GLU A 166 -14.48 4.95 12.02
N LEU A 167 -15.42 4.90 11.10
CA LEU A 167 -15.66 5.95 10.13
C LEU A 167 -16.71 6.93 10.69
N MET A 168 -16.38 8.22 10.62
CA MET A 168 -17.19 9.31 11.15
C MET A 168 -17.67 10.19 10.00
N ALA A 169 -18.82 10.83 10.17
CA ALA A 169 -19.18 11.97 9.33
C ALA A 169 -18.22 13.12 9.63
N VAL A 170 -17.70 13.77 8.60
CA VAL A 170 -16.82 14.93 8.72
C VAL A 170 -17.46 16.10 7.96
N VAL A 171 -17.69 17.19 8.69
CA VAL A 171 -18.41 18.37 8.18
C VAL A 171 -17.65 19.65 8.55
N PRO A 172 -17.82 20.75 7.80
CA PRO A 172 -17.27 22.06 8.20
C PRO A 172 -17.79 22.48 9.58
N VAL A 173 -16.97 23.14 10.40
CA VAL A 173 -17.40 23.66 11.72
C VAL A 173 -18.61 24.59 11.65
N SER A 174 -18.80 25.29 10.52
CA SER A 174 -19.93 26.18 10.26
C SER A 174 -21.17 25.49 9.73
N HIS A 175 -21.11 24.19 9.44
CA HIS A 175 -22.23 23.46 8.84
C HIS A 175 -23.31 23.16 9.89
N PRO A 176 -24.61 23.21 9.55
CA PRO A 176 -25.68 22.89 10.50
C PRO A 176 -25.54 21.50 11.15
N LEU A 177 -25.04 20.52 10.42
CA LEU A 177 -24.80 19.17 10.93
C LEU A 177 -23.70 19.11 12.00
N ALA A 178 -22.83 20.12 12.08
CA ALA A 178 -21.75 20.18 13.09
C ALA A 178 -22.29 20.34 14.54
N GLN A 179 -23.53 20.80 14.68
CA GLN A 179 -24.18 21.00 15.99
C GLN A 179 -24.95 19.75 16.48
N LYS A 180 -25.00 18.70 15.69
CA LYS A 180 -25.71 17.47 16.03
C LYS A 180 -24.83 16.53 16.85
N GLU A 181 -25.45 15.79 17.75
CA GLU A 181 -24.79 14.70 18.46
C GLU A 181 -24.52 13.48 17.54
N ASN A 182 -25.44 13.24 16.60
CA ASN A 182 -25.36 12.19 15.60
C ASN A 182 -25.95 12.67 14.28
N ILE A 183 -25.49 12.13 13.16
CA ILE A 183 -25.97 12.42 11.81
C ILE A 183 -26.48 11.12 11.17
N THR A 184 -27.67 11.17 10.54
CA THR A 184 -28.12 10.03 9.73
C THR A 184 -27.43 10.00 8.38
N LEU A 185 -27.34 8.82 7.76
CA LEU A 185 -26.79 8.69 6.41
C LEU A 185 -27.61 9.46 5.38
N GLU A 186 -28.92 9.49 5.52
CA GLU A 186 -29.84 10.22 4.65
C GLU A 186 -29.58 11.72 4.71
N GLU A 187 -29.34 12.27 5.90
CA GLU A 187 -29.00 13.69 6.07
C GLU A 187 -27.67 14.01 5.38
N LEU A 188 -26.65 13.16 5.61
CA LEU A 188 -25.34 13.36 5.02
C LEU A 188 -25.38 13.24 3.49
N CYS A 189 -26.14 12.26 2.95
CA CYS A 189 -26.24 12.01 1.53
C CYS A 189 -27.04 13.09 0.76
N ARG A 190 -27.72 14.03 1.45
CA ARG A 190 -28.34 15.21 0.81
C ARG A 190 -27.31 16.24 0.40
N GLU A 191 -26.14 16.23 1.03
CA GLU A 191 -25.01 17.09 0.72
C GLU A 191 -24.09 16.46 -0.35
N PRO A 192 -23.30 17.25 -1.09
CA PRO A 192 -22.22 16.70 -1.90
C PRO A 192 -21.25 15.94 -1.03
N LEU A 193 -20.93 14.70 -1.41
CA LEU A 193 -20.00 13.85 -0.68
C LEU A 193 -18.59 13.95 -1.27
N VAL A 194 -17.64 14.47 -0.50
CA VAL A 194 -16.20 14.38 -0.79
C VAL A 194 -15.71 13.05 -0.25
N THR A 195 -15.17 12.20 -1.09
CA THR A 195 -14.77 10.84 -0.71
C THR A 195 -13.53 10.39 -1.48
N TYR A 196 -13.04 9.20 -1.20
CA TYR A 196 -11.88 8.62 -1.85
C TYR A 196 -12.12 8.29 -3.33
N ASN A 197 -11.05 8.22 -4.10
CA ASN A 197 -11.10 7.73 -5.47
C ASN A 197 -11.53 6.24 -5.52
N SER A 198 -11.99 5.78 -6.67
CA SER A 198 -12.55 4.45 -6.87
C SER A 198 -11.56 3.29 -6.67
N GLN A 199 -10.25 3.56 -6.63
CA GLN A 199 -9.22 2.54 -6.40
C GLN A 199 -8.88 2.35 -4.92
N CYS A 200 -9.39 3.21 -4.04
CA CYS A 200 -9.16 3.14 -2.61
C CYS A 200 -10.08 2.10 -1.95
N GLY A 201 -9.52 1.25 -1.08
CA GLY A 201 -10.30 0.26 -0.33
C GLY A 201 -11.39 0.87 0.53
N THR A 202 -11.15 2.04 1.14
CA THR A 202 -12.16 2.79 1.91
C THR A 202 -13.38 3.16 1.05
N ARG A 203 -13.15 3.50 -0.22
CA ARG A 203 -14.26 3.79 -1.15
C ARG A 203 -15.14 2.58 -1.36
N CYS A 204 -14.56 1.39 -1.54
CA CYS A 204 -15.32 0.15 -1.69
C CYS A 204 -16.14 -0.16 -0.43
N ASP A 205 -15.57 0.05 0.76
CA ASP A 205 -16.28 -0.14 2.03
C ASP A 205 -17.48 0.81 2.14
N LEU A 206 -17.31 2.09 1.79
CA LEU A 206 -18.40 3.08 1.79
C LEU A 206 -19.49 2.76 0.77
N GLU A 207 -19.13 2.31 -0.44
CA GLU A 207 -20.11 1.92 -1.47
C GLU A 207 -20.93 0.71 -1.05
N ASN A 208 -20.30 -0.28 -0.41
CA ASN A 208 -21.01 -1.43 0.15
C ASN A 208 -22.00 -0.98 1.24
N PHE A 209 -21.54 -0.08 2.09
CA PHE A 209 -22.35 0.49 3.15
C PHE A 209 -23.56 1.28 2.61
N PHE A 210 -23.37 2.20 1.67
CA PHE A 210 -24.48 2.91 1.03
C PHE A 210 -25.48 1.94 0.38
N ARG A 211 -25.00 0.84 -0.18
CA ARG A 211 -25.86 -0.19 -0.78
C ARG A 211 -26.65 -0.96 0.28
N GLU A 212 -26.02 -1.32 1.40
CA GLU A 212 -26.64 -2.04 2.51
C GLU A 212 -27.80 -1.23 3.13
N TYR A 213 -27.59 0.08 3.29
CA TYR A 213 -28.59 0.98 3.87
C TYR A 213 -29.54 1.62 2.85
N GLY A 214 -29.41 1.29 1.57
CA GLY A 214 -30.30 1.77 0.52
C GLY A 214 -30.21 3.28 0.24
N VAL A 215 -29.13 3.94 0.66
CA VAL A 215 -28.90 5.37 0.45
C VAL A 215 -27.92 5.62 -0.68
N ARG A 216 -28.01 6.81 -1.31
CA ARG A 216 -27.07 7.23 -2.35
C ARG A 216 -26.71 8.69 -2.17
N PRO A 217 -25.41 9.02 -2.18
CA PRO A 217 -24.97 10.42 -2.18
C PRO A 217 -25.53 11.16 -3.39
N ARG A 218 -25.97 12.42 -3.17
CA ARG A 218 -26.49 13.27 -4.23
C ARG A 218 -25.46 13.59 -5.31
N GLN A 219 -24.23 13.80 -4.90
CA GLN A 219 -23.08 14.08 -5.75
C GLN A 219 -21.83 13.49 -5.10
N ILE A 220 -20.91 13.01 -5.92
CA ILE A 220 -19.62 12.48 -5.45
C ILE A 220 -18.50 13.34 -6.01
N ILE A 221 -17.57 13.73 -5.13
CA ILE A 221 -16.35 14.47 -5.44
C ILE A 221 -15.19 13.62 -4.93
N GLU A 222 -14.25 13.27 -5.80
CA GLU A 222 -13.17 12.34 -5.46
C GLU A 222 -11.90 13.07 -4.98
N ALA A 223 -11.27 12.54 -3.95
CA ALA A 223 -10.01 13.00 -3.40
C ALA A 223 -9.10 11.80 -3.08
N GLN A 224 -7.80 12.04 -2.92
CA GLN A 224 -6.82 10.97 -2.79
C GLN A 224 -6.63 10.47 -1.36
N ASN A 225 -6.75 11.35 -0.36
CA ASN A 225 -6.46 11.02 1.04
C ASN A 225 -7.26 11.90 2.01
N GLU A 226 -7.20 11.55 3.30
CA GLU A 226 -7.94 12.20 4.38
C GLU A 226 -7.66 13.70 4.49
N LYS A 227 -6.41 14.11 4.28
CA LYS A 227 -6.02 15.54 4.35
C LYS A 227 -6.64 16.35 3.21
N MET A 228 -6.63 15.80 2.00
CA MET A 228 -7.28 16.44 0.85
C MET A 228 -8.80 16.51 1.04
N ILE A 229 -9.42 15.42 1.52
CA ILE A 229 -10.83 15.37 1.87
C ILE A 229 -11.16 16.47 2.91
N ALA A 230 -10.43 16.49 4.03
CA ALA A 230 -10.64 17.48 5.10
C ALA A 230 -10.48 18.92 4.63
N SER A 231 -9.49 19.18 3.76
CA SER A 231 -9.29 20.51 3.15
C SER A 231 -10.46 20.93 2.29
N MET A 232 -11.02 20.03 1.46
CA MET A 232 -12.18 20.31 0.61
C MET A 232 -13.45 20.50 1.44
N VAL A 233 -13.64 19.68 2.48
CA VAL A 233 -14.75 19.83 3.43
C VAL A 233 -14.64 21.18 4.16
N ALA A 234 -13.46 21.55 4.67
CA ALA A 234 -13.23 22.84 5.32
C ALA A 234 -13.55 24.03 4.41
N ALA A 235 -13.31 23.89 3.11
CA ALA A 235 -13.67 24.90 2.10
C ALA A 235 -15.17 24.95 1.77
N GLY A 236 -16.01 24.10 2.38
CA GLY A 236 -17.45 24.06 2.15
C GLY A 236 -17.87 23.41 0.83
N ILE A 237 -16.98 22.60 0.21
CA ILE A 237 -17.26 21.91 -1.06
C ILE A 237 -18.29 20.79 -0.87
N GLY A 238 -18.32 20.20 0.33
CA GLY A 238 -19.25 19.15 0.70
C GLY A 238 -18.95 18.61 2.10
N VAL A 239 -19.45 17.42 2.37
CA VAL A 239 -19.25 16.66 3.61
C VAL A 239 -18.55 15.35 3.30
N SER A 240 -18.09 14.59 4.32
CA SER A 240 -17.40 13.31 4.10
C SER A 240 -17.78 12.26 5.12
N ILE A 241 -17.44 11.00 4.79
CA ILE A 241 -17.33 9.89 5.74
C ILE A 241 -15.91 9.36 5.62
N MET A 242 -15.14 9.44 6.71
CA MET A 242 -13.76 8.99 6.75
C MET A 242 -13.33 8.63 8.18
N PRO A 243 -12.22 7.89 8.38
CA PRO A 243 -11.63 7.72 9.70
C PRO A 243 -11.14 9.07 10.23
N TRP A 244 -11.37 9.32 11.51
CA TRP A 244 -10.84 10.51 12.17
C TRP A 244 -9.37 10.30 12.49
N ILE A 245 -8.49 11.11 11.90
CA ILE A 245 -7.07 11.13 12.20
C ILE A 245 -6.67 12.48 12.80
N GLN A 246 -5.69 12.52 13.71
CA GLN A 246 -5.28 13.75 14.41
C GLN A 246 -4.77 14.83 13.46
N GLU A 247 -4.19 14.45 12.34
CA GLU A 247 -3.65 15.32 11.30
C GLU A 247 -4.70 16.20 10.63
N VAL A 248 -5.98 15.88 10.74
CA VAL A 248 -7.07 16.74 10.22
C VAL A 248 -7.51 17.82 11.18
N ASN A 249 -7.04 17.83 12.43
CA ASN A 249 -7.37 18.85 13.43
C ASN A 249 -6.94 20.27 13.03
N VAL A 250 -5.99 20.40 12.09
CA VAL A 250 -5.56 21.70 11.56
C VAL A 250 -6.56 22.33 10.59
N TYR A 251 -7.53 21.55 10.10
CA TYR A 251 -8.60 22.04 9.23
C TYR A 251 -9.81 22.43 10.06
N HIS A 252 -10.60 23.38 9.55
CA HIS A 252 -11.86 23.82 10.20
C HIS A 252 -13.00 22.84 9.94
N VAL A 253 -12.83 21.61 10.43
CA VAL A 253 -13.79 20.50 10.32
C VAL A 253 -14.03 19.86 11.67
N VAL A 254 -15.17 19.22 11.83
CA VAL A 254 -15.52 18.40 12.99
C VAL A 254 -15.95 17.01 12.56
N SER A 255 -15.70 16.02 13.41
CA SER A 255 -16.26 14.69 13.25
C SER A 255 -17.54 14.56 14.07
N VAL A 256 -18.56 13.97 13.46
CA VAL A 256 -19.83 13.67 14.13
C VAL A 256 -20.13 12.17 13.93
N PRO A 257 -20.54 11.44 14.99
CA PRO A 257 -20.91 10.03 14.86
C PRO A 257 -22.09 9.85 13.89
N LEU A 258 -22.10 8.72 13.19
CA LEU A 258 -23.24 8.32 12.37
C LEU A 258 -24.29 7.63 13.27
N GLU A 259 -25.53 8.07 13.19
CA GLU A 259 -26.65 7.52 13.95
C GLU A 259 -26.92 6.07 13.55
N HIS A 260 -27.14 5.21 14.52
CA HIS A 260 -27.40 3.77 14.38
C HIS A 260 -26.30 2.94 13.67
N HIS A 261 -25.21 3.57 13.22
CA HIS A 261 -24.22 2.92 12.38
C HIS A 261 -22.80 3.20 12.88
N ARG A 262 -22.27 2.30 13.70
CA ARG A 262 -20.84 2.27 13.94
C ARG A 262 -20.16 1.63 12.75
N LEU A 263 -19.89 2.45 11.75
CA LEU A 263 -19.16 2.02 10.58
C LEU A 263 -17.73 1.70 11.00
N LYS A 264 -17.43 0.42 11.14
CA LYS A 264 -16.10 -0.04 11.44
C LYS A 264 -15.54 -0.73 10.22
N ARG A 265 -14.31 -0.40 9.87
CA ARG A 265 -13.53 -1.17 8.92
C ARG A 265 -12.34 -1.81 9.62
N SER A 266 -12.00 -3.03 9.22
CA SER A 266 -10.80 -3.69 9.67
C SER A 266 -9.66 -3.46 8.69
N LEU A 267 -8.46 -3.30 9.22
CA LEU A 267 -7.23 -3.17 8.48
C LEU A 267 -6.34 -4.38 8.77
N TYR A 268 -5.63 -4.84 7.77
CA TYR A 268 -4.95 -6.11 7.79
C TYR A 268 -3.49 -5.96 7.40
N MET A 269 -2.64 -6.83 7.93
CA MET A 269 -1.32 -7.11 7.41
C MET A 269 -1.43 -8.29 6.45
N PHE A 270 -0.92 -8.14 5.23
CA PHE A 270 -0.92 -9.15 4.19
C PHE A 270 0.49 -9.61 3.88
N TRP A 271 0.61 -10.88 3.46
CA TRP A 271 1.83 -11.47 2.95
C TRP A 271 1.48 -12.62 1.99
N ARG A 272 2.41 -12.96 1.12
CA ARG A 272 2.25 -14.08 0.19
C ARG A 272 2.33 -15.40 0.94
N GLN A 273 1.51 -16.37 0.56
CA GLN A 273 1.53 -17.74 1.09
C GLN A 273 2.66 -18.55 0.44
N GLU A 274 3.90 -18.18 0.67
CA GLU A 274 5.08 -18.90 0.20
C GLU A 274 5.72 -19.67 1.33
N GLU A 275 6.39 -20.78 1.01
CA GLU A 275 7.16 -21.54 1.98
C GLU A 275 8.39 -20.77 2.49
N PHE A 276 8.95 -19.91 1.64
CA PHE A 276 10.18 -19.18 1.94
C PHE A 276 9.95 -17.68 2.05
N ARG A 277 10.38 -17.11 3.17
CA ARG A 277 10.44 -15.66 3.41
C ARG A 277 11.79 -15.33 3.99
N LEU A 278 12.23 -14.07 3.76
CA LEU A 278 13.40 -13.54 4.46
C LEU A 278 13.22 -13.71 5.97
N PRO A 279 14.15 -14.34 6.70
CA PRO A 279 14.04 -14.57 8.14
C PRO A 279 13.74 -13.28 8.93
N VAL A 280 14.32 -12.15 8.53
CA VAL A 280 14.06 -10.82 9.14
C VAL A 280 12.59 -10.40 8.98
N VAL A 281 11.98 -10.68 7.84
CA VAL A 281 10.56 -10.37 7.57
C VAL A 281 9.66 -11.26 8.41
N GLU A 282 9.97 -12.55 8.50
CA GLU A 282 9.19 -13.51 9.29
C GLU A 282 9.25 -13.18 10.79
N ARG A 283 10.40 -12.74 11.31
CA ARG A 283 10.53 -12.27 12.70
C ARG A 283 9.65 -11.04 12.95
N PHE A 284 9.68 -10.05 12.04
CA PHE A 284 8.84 -8.87 12.17
C PHE A 284 7.35 -9.22 12.08
N ARG A 285 6.95 -10.06 11.13
CA ARG A 285 5.57 -10.55 10.99
C ARG A 285 5.07 -11.21 12.29
N LYS A 286 5.86 -12.12 12.87
CA LYS A 286 5.55 -12.77 14.15
C LYS A 286 5.45 -11.76 15.29
N PHE A 287 6.36 -10.79 15.34
CA PHE A 287 6.31 -9.71 16.31
C PHE A 287 5.01 -8.91 16.20
N VAL A 288 4.59 -8.51 14.99
CA VAL A 288 3.32 -7.82 14.77
C VAL A 288 2.15 -8.64 15.30
N VAL A 289 2.05 -9.91 14.90
CA VAL A 289 0.96 -10.81 15.31
C VAL A 289 0.90 -10.94 16.83
N ASN A 290 2.04 -11.18 17.48
CA ASN A 290 2.10 -11.37 18.94
C ASN A 290 1.77 -10.07 19.68
N THR A 291 2.27 -8.93 19.21
CA THR A 291 1.99 -7.61 19.78
C THR A 291 0.49 -7.33 19.79
N ILE A 292 -0.17 -7.51 18.65
CA ILE A 292 -1.61 -7.23 18.50
C ILE A 292 -2.46 -8.23 19.33
N LYS A 293 -2.09 -9.51 19.37
CA LYS A 293 -2.78 -10.50 20.22
C LYS A 293 -2.71 -10.10 21.68
N ASN A 294 -1.53 -9.78 22.20
CA ASN A 294 -1.34 -9.38 23.60
C ASN A 294 -2.14 -8.10 23.95
N GLU A 295 -2.22 -7.13 23.04
CA GLU A 295 -3.02 -5.91 23.24
C GLU A 295 -4.52 -6.19 23.27
N ARG A 296 -5.00 -7.19 22.52
CA ARG A 296 -6.42 -7.61 22.53
C ARG A 296 -6.79 -8.40 23.77
N GLU A 297 -5.87 -9.15 24.34
CA GLU A 297 -6.08 -9.90 25.59
C GLU A 297 -6.08 -9.00 26.85
N GLN A 298 -5.49 -7.79 26.74
CA GLN A 298 -5.42 -6.82 27.84
C GLN A 298 -6.60 -5.83 27.87
N LYS A 299 -7.47 -5.84 26.85
CA LYS A 299 -8.70 -5.03 26.74
C LYS A 299 -9.94 -5.83 27.12
#